data_59e201a6a9abdf2a9a179ea2527e39c5
#
_entry.id   59e201a6a9abdf2a9a179ea2527e39c5
#
_cell.length_a   1.000
_cell.length_b   1.000
_cell.length_c   1.000
_cell.angle_alpha   90.00
_cell.angle_beta   90.00
_cell.angle_gamma   90.00
#
_symmetry.space_group_name_H-M   'P 1'
#
loop_
_entity.id
_entity.type
_entity.pdbx_description
1 polymer ?
#
loop_
_entity_poly.entity_id
_entity_poly.type
_entity_poly.pdbx_seq_one_letter_code
_entity_poly.pdbx_strand_id
1 'polypeptide(L)'
;TAIDAELSLLAEQGKARVLAKPKIVMLDQSPASIESGVQIPYQETSRSGSTSTSFRDAVLSLHVLPQITPDQNIMMQLKVKQDTVGQIFNGVPSINTNEIQTRVLVGNGETVVLGGILQEDANDAERKTPLLDDLPVIGRVFRRRITRQDQQELLVFVTPTLVSQPTVVPVVDAPLNSVLPEAEVGEPPP
;
A
#
# COMPACT_ATOMS: atom_id res chain seq x y z
N THR A 1 -35.89 -25.46 -7.11
CA THR A 1 -35.59 -26.62 -7.94
C THR A 1 -34.13 -26.99 -7.77
N ALA A 2 -33.71 -28.19 -8.15
CA ALA A 2 -32.37 -28.76 -7.85
C ALA A 2 -31.18 -27.88 -8.23
N ILE A 3 -31.34 -26.96 -9.16
CA ILE A 3 -30.29 -26.04 -9.65
C ILE A 3 -29.95 -24.96 -8.62
N ASP A 4 -30.88 -24.52 -7.80
CA ASP A 4 -30.65 -23.51 -6.76
C ASP A 4 -29.88 -24.08 -5.55
N ALA A 5 -29.95 -25.39 -5.34
CA ALA A 5 -29.21 -26.05 -4.26
C ALA A 5 -27.73 -26.26 -4.60
N GLU A 6 -27.38 -26.41 -5.88
CA GLU A 6 -25.97 -26.51 -6.33
C GLU A 6 -25.26 -25.16 -6.32
N LEU A 7 -25.98 -24.05 -6.59
CA LEU A 7 -25.38 -22.71 -6.62
C LEU A 7 -24.97 -22.20 -5.22
N SER A 8 -25.56 -22.71 -4.16
CA SER A 8 -25.23 -22.32 -2.78
C SER A 8 -23.96 -23.00 -2.24
N LEU A 9 -23.37 -23.92 -2.99
CA LEU A 9 -22.12 -24.63 -2.64
C LEU A 9 -20.87 -24.03 -3.31
N LEU A 10 -21.02 -22.94 -4.06
CA LEU A 10 -19.88 -22.24 -4.68
C LEU A 10 -19.13 -21.47 -3.58
N ALA A 11 -18.00 -22.00 -3.14
CA ALA A 11 -17.05 -21.27 -2.31
C ALA A 11 -16.26 -20.30 -3.19
N GLU A 12 -16.49 -19.00 -3.04
CA GLU A 12 -15.69 -17.97 -3.70
C GLU A 12 -14.41 -17.74 -2.90
N GLN A 13 -13.27 -18.12 -3.46
CA GLN A 13 -11.95 -17.89 -2.87
C GLN A 13 -11.24 -16.78 -3.65
N GLY A 14 -11.14 -15.59 -3.05
CA GLY A 14 -10.34 -14.49 -3.56
C GLY A 14 -9.02 -14.37 -2.79
N LYS A 15 -7.87 -14.40 -3.51
CA LYS A 15 -6.56 -14.08 -2.93
C LYS A 15 -6.01 -12.83 -3.60
N ALA A 16 -5.68 -11.81 -2.80
CA ALA A 16 -5.01 -10.61 -3.27
C ALA A 16 -3.68 -10.44 -2.51
N ARG A 17 -2.63 -10.06 -3.24
CA ARG A 17 -1.32 -9.73 -2.67
C ARG A 17 -0.89 -8.36 -3.14
N VAL A 18 -0.60 -7.47 -2.22
CA VAL A 18 -0.03 -6.15 -2.48
C VAL A 18 1.39 -6.13 -1.96
N LEU A 19 2.33 -5.71 -2.81
CA LEU A 19 3.74 -5.55 -2.46
C LEU A 19 4.16 -4.11 -2.72
N ALA A 20 4.55 -3.39 -1.68
CA ALA A 20 5.08 -2.03 -1.75
C ALA A 20 6.54 -2.01 -1.27
N LYS A 21 7.43 -1.35 -2.02
CA LYS A 21 8.87 -1.28 -1.74
C LYS A 21 9.37 0.16 -1.86
N PRO A 22 9.19 1.02 -0.84
CA PRO A 22 9.80 2.33 -0.84
C PRO A 22 11.32 2.21 -0.70
N LYS A 23 12.07 3.02 -1.45
CA LYS A 23 13.54 3.08 -1.39
C LYS A 23 13.96 4.53 -1.26
N ILE A 24 14.91 4.80 -0.38
CA ILE A 24 15.47 6.13 -0.17
C ILE A 24 16.96 6.02 0.13
N VAL A 25 17.74 6.98 -0.38
CA VAL A 25 19.16 7.14 -0.06
C VAL A 25 19.30 8.33 0.87
N MET A 26 20.11 8.19 1.91
CA MET A 26 20.26 9.21 2.94
C MET A 26 21.68 9.24 3.49
N LEU A 27 22.03 10.34 4.16
CA LEU A 27 23.28 10.47 4.88
C LEU A 27 23.15 9.89 6.31
N ASP A 28 24.29 9.52 6.90
CA ASP A 28 24.33 9.12 8.30
C ASP A 28 23.84 10.25 9.21
N GLN A 29 23.08 9.89 10.25
CA GLN A 29 22.50 10.79 11.23
C GLN A 29 21.59 11.90 10.62
N SER A 30 21.12 11.72 9.40
CA SER A 30 20.23 12.66 8.73
C SER A 30 18.85 12.04 8.57
N PRO A 31 17.76 12.70 9.06
CA PRO A 31 16.42 12.18 8.84
C PRO A 31 16.04 12.28 7.36
N ALA A 32 15.38 11.24 6.87
CA ALA A 32 14.87 11.21 5.51
C ALA A 32 13.43 10.69 5.49
N SER A 33 12.65 11.13 4.51
CA SER A 33 11.28 10.66 4.30
C SER A 33 10.98 10.50 2.82
N ILE A 34 10.14 9.52 2.52
CA ILE A 34 9.55 9.33 1.20
C ILE A 34 8.06 9.06 1.39
N GLU A 35 7.25 9.72 0.57
CA GLU A 35 5.81 9.57 0.57
C GLU A 35 5.30 9.40 -0.85
N SER A 36 4.36 8.48 -1.04
CA SER A 36 3.72 8.22 -2.33
C SER A 36 2.28 7.79 -2.10
N GLY A 37 1.34 8.38 -2.83
CA GLY A 37 -0.07 8.05 -2.64
C GLY A 37 -1.01 8.90 -3.49
N VAL A 38 -2.27 8.93 -3.08
CA VAL A 38 -3.33 9.67 -3.74
C VAL A 38 -4.07 10.57 -2.77
N GLN A 39 -4.54 11.70 -3.24
CA GLN A 39 -5.45 12.57 -2.52
C GLN A 39 -6.88 12.29 -2.96
N ILE A 40 -7.75 12.06 -1.99
CA ILE A 40 -9.15 11.72 -2.24
C ILE A 40 -10.02 12.92 -1.90
N PRO A 41 -10.69 13.52 -2.90
CA PRO A 41 -11.62 14.61 -2.64
C PRO A 41 -12.90 14.08 -2.01
N TYR A 42 -13.42 14.79 -1.03
CA TYR A 42 -14.76 14.58 -0.46
C TYR A 42 -15.45 15.91 -0.23
N GLN A 43 -16.79 15.87 -0.25
CA GLN A 43 -17.59 17.06 -0.03
C GLN A 43 -17.97 17.20 1.44
N GLU A 44 -17.71 18.37 1.99
CA GLU A 44 -18.08 18.73 3.36
C GLU A 44 -19.15 19.83 3.28
N THR A 45 -20.32 19.55 3.83
CA THR A 45 -21.42 20.52 3.87
C THR A 45 -21.40 21.24 5.22
N SER A 46 -21.21 22.55 5.17
CA SER A 46 -21.24 23.41 6.35
C SER A 46 -22.67 23.58 6.87
N ARG A 47 -22.80 23.93 8.14
CA ARG A 47 -24.08 24.24 8.79
C ARG A 47 -24.89 25.34 8.08
N SER A 48 -24.22 26.20 7.30
CA SER A 48 -24.82 27.26 6.48
C SER A 48 -25.31 26.79 5.11
N GLY A 49 -25.23 25.49 4.77
CA GLY A 49 -25.64 24.95 3.48
C GLY A 49 -24.59 25.13 2.37
N SER A 50 -23.44 25.68 2.66
CA SER A 50 -22.32 25.82 1.73
C SER A 50 -21.56 24.51 1.64
N THR A 51 -21.30 24.02 0.43
CA THR A 51 -20.51 22.82 0.16
C THR A 51 -19.08 23.21 -0.20
N SER A 52 -18.09 22.66 0.52
CA SER A 52 -16.66 22.79 0.20
C SER A 52 -16.07 21.43 -0.11
N THR A 53 -15.05 21.41 -1.00
CA THR A 53 -14.29 20.21 -1.29
C THR A 53 -13.07 20.17 -0.40
N SER A 54 -12.96 19.13 0.42
CA SER A 54 -11.79 18.81 1.24
C SER A 54 -11.08 17.60 0.67
N PHE A 55 -9.80 17.43 0.99
CA PHE A 55 -8.97 16.31 0.52
C PHE A 55 -8.48 15.47 1.69
N ARG A 56 -8.42 14.16 1.50
CA ARG A 56 -7.76 13.24 2.41
C ARG A 56 -6.68 12.48 1.68
N ASP A 57 -5.52 12.37 2.33
CA ASP A 57 -4.37 11.66 1.79
C ASP A 57 -4.46 10.17 2.15
N ALA A 58 -4.27 9.32 1.16
CA ALA A 58 -4.03 7.90 1.33
C ALA A 58 -2.63 7.60 0.79
N VAL A 59 -1.65 7.51 1.68
CA VAL A 59 -0.23 7.48 1.32
C VAL A 59 0.50 6.29 1.95
N LEU A 60 1.50 5.80 1.23
CA LEU A 60 2.59 5.02 1.79
C LEU A 60 3.70 5.99 2.17
N SER A 61 4.04 6.08 3.45
CA SER A 61 5.12 6.94 3.93
C SER A 61 6.16 6.13 4.72
N LEU A 62 7.41 6.45 4.50
CA LEU A 62 8.56 5.93 5.25
C LEU A 62 9.35 7.13 5.76
N HIS A 63 9.47 7.25 7.09
CA HIS A 63 10.38 8.15 7.75
C HIS A 63 11.47 7.33 8.41
N VAL A 64 12.71 7.74 8.24
CA VAL A 64 13.87 6.99 8.77
C VAL A 64 14.95 7.95 9.26
N LEU A 65 15.54 7.62 10.40
CA LEU A 65 16.74 8.26 10.94
C LEU A 65 17.80 7.18 11.16
N PRO A 66 18.80 7.07 10.28
CA PRO A 66 19.87 6.10 10.41
C PRO A 66 20.99 6.60 11.32
N GLN A 67 21.72 5.67 11.92
CA GLN A 67 22.96 5.92 12.64
C GLN A 67 23.89 4.73 12.43
N ILE A 68 25.05 4.96 11.84
CA ILE A 68 26.07 3.92 11.63
C ILE A 68 26.84 3.75 12.92
N THR A 69 26.95 2.49 13.39
CA THR A 69 27.76 2.15 14.57
C THR A 69 29.21 1.83 14.17
N PRO A 70 30.17 1.91 15.10
CA PRO A 70 31.59 1.57 14.83
C PRO A 70 31.77 0.15 14.29
N ASP A 71 30.87 -0.78 14.62
CA ASP A 71 30.87 -2.16 14.17
C ASP A 71 30.25 -2.38 12.78
N GLN A 72 30.07 -1.28 12.01
CA GLN A 72 29.45 -1.27 10.68
C GLN A 72 27.98 -1.78 10.63
N ASN A 73 27.33 -1.85 11.79
CA ASN A 73 25.88 -2.05 11.85
C ASN A 73 25.16 -0.72 11.68
N ILE A 74 23.90 -0.80 11.27
CA ILE A 74 23.06 0.38 11.02
C ILE A 74 21.92 0.35 12.04
N MET A 75 21.96 1.28 12.97
CA MET A 75 20.84 1.54 13.86
C MET A 75 19.87 2.47 13.14
N MET A 76 18.62 2.08 13.04
CA MET A 76 17.60 2.88 12.36
C MET A 76 16.40 3.10 13.27
N GLN A 77 15.96 4.34 13.36
CA GLN A 77 14.64 4.67 13.87
C GLN A 77 13.71 4.83 12.67
N LEU A 78 12.69 3.98 12.61
CA LEU A 78 11.80 3.83 11.46
C LEU A 78 10.36 4.13 11.87
N LYS A 79 9.66 4.85 10.99
CA LYS A 79 8.21 4.98 11.02
C LYS A 79 7.69 4.70 9.62
N VAL A 80 6.93 3.62 9.48
CA VAL A 80 6.30 3.20 8.23
C VAL A 80 4.80 3.33 8.39
N LYS A 81 4.15 4.01 7.48
CA LYS A 81 2.70 4.16 7.45
C LYS A 81 2.18 3.81 6.06
N GLN A 82 1.17 2.97 6.00
CA GLN A 82 0.48 2.59 4.78
C GLN A 82 -1.01 2.85 4.93
N ASP A 83 -1.51 3.78 4.14
CA ASP A 83 -2.92 4.10 4.05
C ASP A 83 -3.52 3.46 2.80
N THR A 84 -4.70 2.89 2.93
CA THR A 84 -5.49 2.38 1.81
C THR A 84 -6.90 2.94 1.85
N VAL A 85 -7.46 3.19 0.66
CA VAL A 85 -8.83 3.68 0.53
C VAL A 85 -9.78 2.56 0.95
N GLY A 86 -10.60 2.82 1.93
CA GLY A 86 -11.64 1.93 2.41
C GLY A 86 -13.00 2.22 1.80
N GLN A 87 -14.05 1.84 2.52
CA GLN A 87 -15.44 2.04 2.07
C GLN A 87 -15.87 3.51 2.19
N ILE A 88 -16.79 3.91 1.32
CA ILE A 88 -17.38 5.25 1.36
C ILE A 88 -18.60 5.22 2.28
N PHE A 89 -18.60 6.03 3.33
CA PHE A 89 -19.71 6.23 4.26
C PHE A 89 -20.26 7.65 4.11
N ASN A 90 -21.53 7.77 3.74
CA ASN A 90 -22.21 9.07 3.56
C ASN A 90 -21.44 10.05 2.67
N GLY A 91 -20.85 9.56 1.59
CA GLY A 91 -20.05 10.39 0.66
C GLY A 91 -18.62 10.71 1.13
N VAL A 92 -18.22 10.24 2.33
CA VAL A 92 -16.87 10.41 2.85
C VAL A 92 -16.10 9.08 2.77
N PRO A 93 -14.92 9.05 2.13
CA PRO A 93 -14.11 7.86 2.06
C PRO A 93 -13.47 7.56 3.43
N SER A 94 -13.53 6.30 3.87
CA SER A 94 -12.73 5.82 4.99
C SER A 94 -11.30 5.54 4.53
N ILE A 95 -10.35 5.64 5.45
CA ILE A 95 -8.95 5.28 5.22
C ILE A 95 -8.56 4.22 6.23
N ASN A 96 -8.10 3.09 5.72
CA ASN A 96 -7.51 2.04 6.56
C ASN A 96 -6.01 2.35 6.69
N THR A 97 -5.54 2.51 7.92
CA THR A 97 -4.17 2.88 8.22
C THR A 97 -3.47 1.74 8.94
N ASN A 98 -2.31 1.34 8.43
CA ASN A 98 -1.35 0.48 9.09
C ASN A 98 -0.10 1.31 9.41
N GLU A 99 0.30 1.36 10.67
CA GLU A 99 1.46 2.14 11.10
C GLU A 99 2.36 1.28 12.01
N ILE A 100 3.66 1.29 11.72
CA ILE A 100 4.69 0.67 12.54
C ILE A 100 5.74 1.71 12.84
N GLN A 101 6.07 1.87 14.12
CA GLN A 101 7.16 2.72 14.58
C GLN A 101 8.07 1.89 15.49
N THR A 102 9.34 1.80 15.11
CA THR A 102 10.32 0.96 15.83
C THR A 102 11.73 1.49 15.68
N ARG A 103 12.63 0.96 16.52
CA ARG A 103 14.07 1.16 16.43
C ARG A 103 14.74 -0.19 16.34
N VAL A 104 15.60 -0.39 15.34
CA VAL A 104 16.27 -1.66 15.06
C VAL A 104 17.74 -1.43 14.78
N LEU A 105 18.56 -2.44 15.09
CA LEU A 105 19.95 -2.52 14.70
C LEU A 105 20.12 -3.68 13.72
N VAL A 106 20.64 -3.42 12.54
CA VAL A 106 20.73 -4.39 11.43
C VAL A 106 22.12 -4.33 10.82
N GLY A 107 22.66 -5.48 10.42
CA GLY A 107 23.90 -5.57 9.67
C GLY A 107 23.76 -4.98 8.25
N ASN A 108 24.88 -4.55 7.68
CA ASN A 108 24.91 -4.01 6.32
C ASN A 108 24.47 -5.06 5.30
N GLY A 109 23.41 -4.79 4.54
CA GLY A 109 22.83 -5.68 3.53
C GLY A 109 21.94 -6.79 4.08
N GLU A 110 21.75 -6.87 5.40
CA GLU A 110 20.87 -7.85 6.02
C GLU A 110 19.41 -7.40 5.97
N THR A 111 18.50 -8.37 5.87
CA THR A 111 17.05 -8.13 5.91
C THR A 111 16.50 -8.56 7.25
N VAL A 112 15.82 -7.66 7.93
CA VAL A 112 15.14 -7.95 9.18
C VAL A 112 13.64 -7.71 9.05
N VAL A 113 12.85 -8.51 9.77
CA VAL A 113 11.41 -8.29 9.93
C VAL A 113 11.19 -7.27 11.03
N LEU A 114 10.59 -6.13 10.70
CA LEU A 114 10.23 -5.10 11.69
C LEU A 114 9.05 -5.52 12.56
N GLY A 115 8.14 -6.27 11.97
CA GLY A 115 6.93 -6.75 12.59
C GLY A 115 5.88 -7.12 11.57
N GLY A 116 4.73 -7.55 12.07
CA GLY A 116 3.59 -7.90 11.25
C GLY A 116 2.31 -7.90 12.05
N ILE A 117 1.20 -7.91 11.34
CA ILE A 117 -0.16 -7.99 11.88
C ILE A 117 -0.85 -9.12 11.14
N LEU A 118 -1.38 -10.08 11.89
CA LEU A 118 -2.30 -11.09 11.38
C LEU A 118 -3.67 -10.80 11.95
N GLN A 119 -4.63 -10.55 11.09
CA GLN A 119 -6.03 -10.36 11.44
C GLN A 119 -6.85 -11.47 10.79
N GLU A 120 -7.66 -12.13 11.59
CA GLU A 120 -8.58 -13.16 11.13
C GLU A 120 -9.98 -12.82 11.63
N ASP A 121 -10.90 -12.59 10.69
CA ASP A 121 -12.30 -12.33 10.95
C ASP A 121 -13.11 -13.54 10.50
N ALA A 122 -13.64 -14.29 11.46
CA ALA A 122 -14.55 -15.42 11.21
C ALA A 122 -15.96 -15.04 11.61
N ASN A 123 -16.88 -15.05 10.65
CA ASN A 123 -18.31 -14.80 10.89
C ASN A 123 -19.12 -16.00 10.41
N ASP A 124 -19.78 -16.67 11.34
CA ASP A 124 -20.66 -17.78 11.08
C ASP A 124 -22.10 -17.37 11.38
N ALA A 125 -22.86 -17.09 10.34
CA ALA A 125 -24.26 -16.69 10.44
C ALA A 125 -25.17 -17.84 10.00
N GLU A 126 -25.98 -18.34 10.92
CA GLU A 126 -27.01 -19.33 10.64
C GLU A 126 -28.41 -18.67 10.63
N ARG A 127 -29.10 -18.74 9.49
CA ARG A 127 -30.48 -18.32 9.37
C ARG A 127 -31.36 -19.57 9.39
N LYS A 128 -32.26 -19.63 10.38
CA LYS A 128 -33.24 -20.67 10.53
C LYS A 128 -34.64 -20.08 10.33
N THR A 129 -35.51 -20.84 9.69
CA THR A 129 -36.94 -20.49 9.62
C THR A 129 -37.63 -21.21 10.77
N PRO A 130 -38.13 -20.50 11.81
CA PRO A 130 -38.74 -21.14 12.95
C PRO A 130 -39.94 -22.00 12.49
N LEU A 131 -40.17 -23.13 13.16
CA LEU A 131 -41.18 -24.15 12.88
C LEU A 131 -40.88 -25.09 11.70
N LEU A 132 -40.03 -24.75 10.73
CA LEU A 132 -39.76 -25.60 9.56
C LEU A 132 -38.39 -26.28 9.63
N ASP A 133 -37.48 -25.76 10.45
CA ASP A 133 -36.11 -26.31 10.60
C ASP A 133 -36.07 -27.58 11.48
N ASP A 134 -37.08 -27.82 12.33
CA ASP A 134 -37.17 -28.98 13.22
C ASP A 134 -37.77 -30.24 12.55
N LEU A 135 -38.19 -30.15 11.28
CA LEU A 135 -38.74 -31.28 10.57
C LEU A 135 -37.64 -32.27 10.14
N PRO A 136 -37.81 -33.60 10.46
CA PRO A 136 -36.70 -34.57 10.35
C PRO A 136 -36.20 -34.89 8.94
N VAL A 137 -36.96 -34.49 7.88
CA VAL A 137 -36.58 -34.79 6.49
C VAL A 137 -36.31 -33.51 5.67
N ILE A 138 -37.05 -32.44 5.90
CA ILE A 138 -37.02 -31.23 5.09
C ILE A 138 -36.35 -30.06 5.79
N GLY A 139 -36.03 -30.14 7.09
CA GLY A 139 -35.42 -29.06 7.87
C GLY A 139 -34.06 -28.59 7.29
N ARG A 140 -33.32 -29.46 6.59
CA ARG A 140 -32.06 -29.08 5.91
C ARG A 140 -32.24 -28.03 4.79
N VAL A 141 -33.38 -28.03 4.12
CA VAL A 141 -33.69 -27.08 3.03
C VAL A 141 -33.97 -25.67 3.57
N PHE A 142 -34.43 -25.60 4.85
CA PHE A 142 -34.78 -24.32 5.50
C PHE A 142 -33.71 -23.75 6.42
N ARG A 143 -32.53 -24.37 6.41
CA ARG A 143 -31.32 -23.86 7.10
C ARG A 143 -30.35 -23.30 6.06
N ARG A 144 -30.00 -22.03 6.20
CA ARG A 144 -28.93 -21.39 5.43
C ARG A 144 -27.80 -21.02 6.38
N ARG A 145 -26.65 -21.67 6.19
CA ARG A 145 -25.42 -21.34 6.89
C ARG A 145 -24.53 -20.52 5.97
N ILE A 146 -24.12 -19.36 6.43
CA ILE A 146 -23.18 -18.49 5.72
C ILE A 146 -21.95 -18.40 6.62
N THR A 147 -20.87 -19.05 6.21
CA THR A 147 -19.56 -18.94 6.86
C THR A 147 -18.73 -17.98 6.03
N ARG A 148 -18.28 -16.89 6.64
CA ARG A 148 -17.36 -15.93 6.05
C ARG A 148 -16.10 -15.92 6.88
N GLN A 149 -14.95 -16.15 6.23
CA GLN A 149 -13.64 -16.11 6.84
C GLN A 149 -12.77 -15.18 6.01
N ASP A 150 -12.39 -14.07 6.62
CA ASP A 150 -11.51 -13.07 6.02
C ASP A 150 -10.19 -13.10 6.81
N GLN A 151 -9.07 -13.32 6.11
CA GLN A 151 -7.73 -13.31 6.70
C GLN A 151 -6.89 -12.24 6.01
N GLN A 152 -6.31 -11.35 6.81
CA GLN A 152 -5.40 -10.31 6.35
C GLN A 152 -4.08 -10.43 7.09
N GLU A 153 -2.99 -10.48 6.34
CA GLU A 153 -1.63 -10.53 6.87
C GLU A 153 -0.82 -9.35 6.33
N LEU A 154 -0.16 -8.63 7.22
CA LEU A 154 0.80 -7.58 6.90
C LEU A 154 2.15 -7.95 7.49
N LEU A 155 3.20 -7.96 6.66
CA LEU A 155 4.58 -8.14 7.09
C LEU A 155 5.43 -6.98 6.56
N VAL A 156 6.27 -6.41 7.43
CA VAL A 156 7.16 -5.31 7.08
C VAL A 156 8.62 -5.73 7.28
N PHE A 157 9.40 -5.58 6.21
CA PHE A 157 10.82 -5.89 6.16
C PHE A 157 11.63 -4.64 5.89
N VAL A 158 12.85 -4.59 6.39
CA VAL A 158 13.83 -3.56 6.04
C VAL A 158 15.17 -4.18 5.71
N THR A 159 15.85 -3.58 4.72
CA THR A 159 17.19 -3.97 4.28
C THR A 159 18.02 -2.71 4.10
N PRO A 160 18.83 -2.31 5.08
CA PRO A 160 19.75 -1.19 4.93
C PRO A 160 21.00 -1.63 4.16
N THR A 161 21.56 -0.72 3.36
CA THR A 161 22.81 -0.97 2.63
C THR A 161 23.66 0.28 2.69
N LEU A 162 24.93 0.12 3.10
CA LEU A 162 25.93 1.20 3.05
C LEU A 162 26.46 1.35 1.63
N VAL A 163 26.34 2.57 1.11
CA VAL A 163 26.91 2.93 -0.19
C VAL A 163 28.26 3.64 0.07
N SER A 164 29.36 2.97 -0.20
CA SER A 164 30.71 3.46 0.11
C SER A 164 31.20 4.58 -0.81
N GLN A 165 30.56 4.79 -1.97
CA GLN A 165 30.84 5.90 -2.88
C GLN A 165 29.57 6.40 -3.53
N PRO A 166 29.30 7.72 -3.54
CA PRO A 166 28.30 8.25 -4.45
C PRO A 166 28.79 7.96 -5.87
N THR A 167 28.04 7.20 -6.63
CA THR A 167 28.27 7.11 -8.08
C THR A 167 27.97 8.50 -8.64
N VAL A 168 28.99 9.33 -8.72
CA VAL A 168 28.95 10.53 -9.53
C VAL A 168 28.85 10.02 -10.97
N VAL A 169 27.65 9.96 -11.49
CA VAL A 169 27.45 9.81 -12.93
C VAL A 169 28.08 11.06 -13.53
N PRO A 170 29.22 10.96 -14.26
CA PRO A 170 29.75 12.13 -14.93
C PRO A 170 28.63 12.59 -15.88
N VAL A 171 28.12 13.79 -15.67
CA VAL A 171 27.39 14.50 -16.70
C VAL A 171 28.41 14.67 -17.82
N VAL A 172 28.31 13.80 -18.84
CA VAL A 172 29.05 13.99 -20.08
C VAL A 172 28.44 15.27 -20.65
N ASP A 173 29.14 16.38 -20.48
CA ASP A 173 28.92 17.58 -21.27
C ASP A 173 29.15 17.16 -22.73
N ALA A 174 28.07 16.76 -23.37
CA ALA A 174 28.05 16.62 -24.80
C ALA A 174 28.28 18.04 -25.37
N PRO A 175 29.39 18.28 -26.12
CA PRO A 175 29.62 19.59 -26.69
C PRO A 175 28.43 19.93 -27.61
N LEU A 176 27.75 21.03 -27.29
CA LEU A 176 26.61 21.61 -28.02
C LEU A 176 26.95 22.08 -29.44
N ASN A 177 27.99 21.50 -30.07
CA ASN A 177 28.55 22.03 -31.30
C ASN A 177 28.54 21.07 -32.51
N SER A 178 27.57 20.20 -32.62
CA SER A 178 27.50 19.32 -33.78
C SER A 178 26.11 19.13 -34.41
N VAL A 179 25.23 20.14 -34.35
CA VAL A 179 24.02 20.11 -35.20
C VAL A 179 23.69 21.55 -35.64
N LEU A 180 24.53 22.13 -36.48
CA LEU A 180 24.06 23.13 -37.43
C LEU A 180 24.37 22.56 -38.82
N PRO A 181 23.39 22.22 -39.65
CA PRO A 181 23.62 21.99 -41.06
C PRO A 181 23.96 23.34 -41.70
N GLU A 182 25.15 23.41 -42.27
CA GLU A 182 25.65 24.48 -43.12
C GLU A 182 24.63 24.68 -44.24
N ALA A 183 23.95 25.85 -44.23
CA ALA A 183 23.06 26.21 -45.28
C ALA A 183 23.91 26.54 -46.51
N GLU A 184 23.82 25.67 -47.51
CA GLU A 184 24.38 25.83 -48.85
C GLU A 184 23.73 27.05 -49.51
N VAL A 185 24.52 28.12 -49.64
CA VAL A 185 24.13 29.32 -50.40
C VAL A 185 24.22 28.97 -51.87
N GLY A 186 23.09 28.66 -52.47
CA GLY A 186 22.95 28.49 -53.91
C GLY A 186 23.22 29.81 -54.64
N GLU A 187 24.20 29.77 -55.51
CA GLU A 187 24.58 30.79 -56.47
C GLU A 187 23.48 30.95 -57.54
N PRO A 188 23.08 32.20 -57.90
CA PRO A 188 22.07 32.43 -58.92
C PRO A 188 22.67 32.19 -60.34
N PRO A 189 21.91 31.56 -61.25
CA PRO A 189 22.31 31.33 -62.63
C PRO A 189 22.28 32.62 -63.48
N PRO A 190 23.02 32.64 -64.61
CA PRO A 190 23.27 33.81 -65.47
C PRO A 190 22.07 34.34 -66.26
#